data_50a0de9eecd69f7a549627f5cf07f80a
#
_entry.id   50a0de9eecd69f7a549627f5cf07f80a
#
_cell.length_a   1.000
_cell.length_b   1.000
_cell.length_c   1.000
_cell.angle_alpha   90.00
_cell.angle_beta   90.00
_cell.angle_gamma   90.00
#
_symmetry.space_group_name_H-M   'P 1'
#
loop_
_entity.id
_entity.type
_entity.pdbx_description
1 polymer ?
#
loop_
_entity_poly.entity_id
_entity_poly.type
_entity_poly.pdbx_seq_one_letter_code
_entity_poly.pdbx_strand_id
1 'polypeptide(L)'
;AIFIKIDPDIKYVDRTVDGEKVEGSVPNNELLQTLTNLGYRHLGFTQDFDSSIQPRYTFRLDLTPSEKDLLQGCHSKTRYNIKVAQKKGIEIVEGNREDLKTFEAIMRVTGERDGFLTRPLSYFEDMYDTLAPNEMCKLYLAKLNTKQALANIEEELAQTEQSISNLQAQLQNKELNEKKHQKLQNKLEPEANKLKNLTQQKEELQKLYEEHPTGITMSGIIATYFGNKSWYLYGASDNVYREFMPNYYIQWQAFTEAKKAGYEIYDFFGISGKTDESDPLYGLYRFKKGFGGDFTEFIGEFDYVIDPIGYFAWTKLLPQFKKFKKKLRQKKH
;
A
#
# COMPACT_ATOMS: atom_id res chain seq x y z
N ALA A 1 -9.56 -20.42 30.17
CA ALA A 1 -9.50 -20.34 28.73
C ALA A 1 -10.16 -21.56 28.09
N ILE A 2 -10.87 -21.41 26.99
CA ILE A 2 -11.49 -22.50 26.22
C ILE A 2 -10.46 -23.15 25.30
N PHE A 3 -9.62 -22.33 24.68
CA PHE A 3 -8.52 -22.74 23.79
C PHE A 3 -7.47 -21.64 23.69
N ILE A 4 -6.30 -22.00 23.23
CA ILE A 4 -5.23 -21.06 22.85
C ILE A 4 -5.06 -21.14 21.34
N LYS A 5 -5.13 -20.00 20.67
CA LYS A 5 -4.81 -19.88 19.25
C LYS A 5 -3.40 -19.31 19.09
N ILE A 6 -2.61 -19.92 18.21
CA ILE A 6 -1.33 -19.38 17.78
C ILE A 6 -1.32 -19.25 16.25
N ASP A 7 -0.63 -18.24 15.77
CA ASP A 7 -0.37 -17.99 14.34
C ASP A 7 1.12 -17.68 14.20
N PRO A 8 1.96 -18.71 14.05
CA PRO A 8 3.40 -18.53 14.01
C PRO A 8 3.85 -17.75 12.79
N ASP A 9 4.71 -16.74 12.99
CA ASP A 9 5.36 -15.99 11.93
C ASP A 9 6.47 -16.83 11.26
N ILE A 10 6.09 -17.96 10.69
CA ILE A 10 6.99 -18.95 10.12
C ILE A 10 6.54 -19.27 8.69
N LYS A 11 7.46 -19.17 7.76
CA LYS A 11 7.24 -19.55 6.36
C LYS A 11 6.97 -21.04 6.25
N TYR A 12 5.94 -21.39 5.47
CA TYR A 12 5.58 -22.77 5.22
C TYR A 12 6.38 -23.38 4.07
N VAL A 13 6.46 -22.68 2.93
CA VAL A 13 7.15 -23.11 1.73
C VAL A 13 7.59 -21.90 0.92
N ASP A 14 8.65 -22.04 0.13
CA ASP A 14 9.08 -20.97 -0.77
C ASP A 14 8.14 -20.87 -1.97
N ARG A 15 7.78 -19.64 -2.28
CA ARG A 15 6.93 -19.29 -3.41
C ARG A 15 7.66 -18.34 -4.36
N THR A 16 7.37 -18.45 -5.65
CA THR A 16 7.73 -17.42 -6.62
C THR A 16 6.92 -16.15 -6.35
N VAL A 17 7.33 -15.03 -6.92
CA VAL A 17 6.57 -13.76 -6.83
C VAL A 17 5.16 -13.86 -7.42
N ASP A 18 4.90 -14.86 -8.25
CA ASP A 18 3.60 -15.17 -8.85
C ASP A 18 2.77 -16.14 -8.00
N GLY A 19 3.26 -16.51 -6.81
CA GLY A 19 2.57 -17.35 -5.86
C GLY A 19 2.70 -18.86 -6.14
N GLU A 20 3.44 -19.28 -7.15
CA GLU A 20 3.71 -20.68 -7.44
C GLU A 20 4.76 -21.24 -6.48
N LYS A 21 4.65 -22.54 -6.16
CA LYS A 21 5.65 -23.19 -5.34
C LYS A 21 6.98 -23.26 -6.09
N VAL A 22 8.07 -22.86 -5.43
CA VAL A 22 9.42 -22.99 -6.01
C VAL A 22 9.76 -24.46 -6.14
N GLU A 23 10.29 -24.86 -7.29
CA GLU A 23 10.75 -26.23 -7.54
C GLU A 23 11.83 -26.62 -6.53
N GLY A 24 11.71 -27.81 -5.94
CA GLY A 24 12.63 -28.30 -4.90
C GLY A 24 12.38 -27.71 -3.50
N SER A 25 11.52 -26.71 -3.33
CA SER A 25 11.20 -26.18 -2.00
C SER A 25 10.46 -27.22 -1.15
N VAL A 26 10.95 -27.42 0.08
CA VAL A 26 10.39 -28.38 1.03
C VAL A 26 9.46 -27.66 2.00
N PRO A 27 8.15 -28.05 2.06
CA PRO A 27 7.23 -27.50 3.07
C PRO A 27 7.70 -27.80 4.49
N ASN A 28 7.45 -26.87 5.40
CA ASN A 28 7.81 -27.00 6.83
C ASN A 28 6.85 -27.96 7.57
N ASN A 29 6.81 -29.20 7.10
CA ASN A 29 5.97 -30.25 7.67
C ASN A 29 6.47 -30.73 9.04
N GLU A 30 7.77 -30.55 9.32
CA GLU A 30 8.34 -30.92 10.62
C GLU A 30 7.72 -30.12 11.76
N LEU A 31 7.58 -28.79 11.58
CA LEU A 31 6.92 -27.94 12.57
C LEU A 31 5.44 -28.27 12.68
N LEU A 32 4.76 -28.53 11.56
CA LEU A 32 3.36 -29.00 11.58
C LEU A 32 3.20 -30.26 12.44
N GLN A 33 4.06 -31.26 12.23
CA GLN A 33 4.03 -32.51 12.97
C GLN A 33 4.35 -32.28 14.45
N THR A 34 5.35 -31.45 14.75
CA THR A 34 5.74 -31.10 16.13
C THR A 34 4.57 -30.47 16.88
N LEU A 35 3.92 -29.46 16.31
CA LEU A 35 2.76 -28.80 16.94
C LEU A 35 1.59 -29.76 17.08
N THR A 36 1.34 -30.62 16.07
CA THR A 36 0.29 -31.63 16.15
C THR A 36 0.54 -32.65 17.28
N ASN A 37 1.78 -33.13 17.43
CA ASN A 37 2.17 -34.03 18.49
C ASN A 37 2.05 -33.40 19.88
N LEU A 38 2.19 -32.08 19.99
CA LEU A 38 1.93 -31.30 21.21
C LEU A 38 0.43 -31.06 21.49
N GLY A 39 -0.46 -31.54 20.61
CA GLY A 39 -1.91 -31.44 20.79
C GLY A 39 -2.55 -30.22 20.10
N TYR A 40 -1.80 -29.44 19.34
CA TYR A 40 -2.36 -28.36 18.53
C TYR A 40 -3.08 -28.90 17.28
N ARG A 41 -4.19 -28.28 16.93
CA ARG A 41 -4.97 -28.58 15.74
C ARG A 41 -4.68 -27.53 14.68
N HIS A 42 -4.07 -27.92 13.57
CA HIS A 42 -3.92 -27.04 12.41
C HIS A 42 -5.29 -26.74 11.77
N LEU A 43 -5.58 -25.47 11.48
CA LEU A 43 -6.89 -25.04 10.97
C LEU A 43 -7.02 -25.13 9.43
N GLY A 44 -5.99 -25.66 8.76
CA GLY A 44 -5.98 -25.85 7.32
C GLY A 44 -5.25 -24.74 6.57
N PHE A 45 -5.04 -24.99 5.28
CA PHE A 45 -4.36 -24.08 4.38
C PHE A 45 -5.39 -23.26 3.59
N THR A 46 -5.79 -22.13 4.14
CA THR A 46 -6.73 -21.22 3.49
C THR A 46 -6.03 -20.30 2.50
N GLN A 47 -6.70 -19.93 1.41
CA GLN A 47 -6.18 -19.00 0.42
C GLN A 47 -6.91 -17.64 0.44
N ASP A 48 -8.13 -17.62 0.99
CA ASP A 48 -8.91 -16.40 1.05
C ASP A 48 -8.39 -15.48 2.15
N PHE A 49 -8.41 -14.20 1.88
CA PHE A 49 -7.92 -13.15 2.77
C PHE A 49 -8.58 -13.16 4.16
N ASP A 50 -9.90 -13.39 4.21
CA ASP A 50 -10.72 -13.29 5.43
C ASP A 50 -10.92 -14.64 6.15
N SER A 51 -10.22 -15.68 5.76
CA SER A 51 -10.45 -17.04 6.30
C SER A 51 -9.69 -17.33 7.60
N SER A 52 -8.76 -16.46 7.99
CA SER A 52 -7.92 -16.55 9.19
C SER A 52 -7.89 -15.22 9.94
N ILE A 53 -7.42 -15.21 11.20
CA ILE A 53 -7.27 -13.97 11.98
C ILE A 53 -6.17 -13.10 11.39
N GLN A 54 -5.04 -13.73 11.02
CA GLN A 54 -3.97 -13.06 10.29
C GLN A 54 -3.94 -13.56 8.85
N PRO A 55 -3.66 -12.69 7.88
CA PRO A 55 -3.51 -13.11 6.50
C PRO A 55 -2.37 -14.11 6.35
N ARG A 56 -2.67 -15.23 5.71
CA ARG A 56 -1.70 -16.32 5.51
C ARG A 56 -0.64 -16.00 4.46
N TYR A 57 -0.90 -15.02 3.59
CA TYR A 57 -0.01 -14.59 2.51
C TYR A 57 0.29 -13.12 2.62
N THR A 58 1.55 -12.77 2.35
CA THR A 58 2.03 -11.38 2.32
C THR A 58 3.20 -11.22 1.34
N PHE A 59 3.59 -9.98 1.07
CA PHE A 59 4.91 -9.66 0.53
C PHE A 59 5.81 -9.15 1.64
N ARG A 60 7.03 -9.70 1.73
CA ARG A 60 8.09 -9.24 2.65
C ARG A 60 9.27 -8.72 1.87
N LEU A 61 9.64 -7.49 2.16
CA LEU A 61 10.79 -6.82 1.56
C LEU A 61 11.95 -6.86 2.56
N ASP A 62 13.09 -7.41 2.11
CA ASP A 62 14.36 -7.29 2.81
C ASP A 62 14.84 -5.84 2.71
N LEU A 63 15.05 -5.18 3.86
CA LEU A 63 15.51 -3.80 3.95
C LEU A 63 17.03 -3.68 4.10
N THR A 64 17.79 -4.78 4.13
CA THR A 64 19.26 -4.74 4.28
C THR A 64 19.97 -4.10 3.07
N PRO A 65 19.52 -4.23 1.80
CA PRO A 65 20.13 -3.58 0.65
C PRO A 65 20.06 -2.06 0.72
N SER A 66 20.92 -1.36 -0.04
CA SER A 66 20.88 0.11 -0.10
C SER A 66 19.55 0.64 -0.63
N GLU A 67 19.18 1.89 -0.28
CA GLU A 67 17.95 2.53 -0.83
C GLU A 67 17.96 2.53 -2.37
N LYS A 68 19.12 2.69 -2.98
CA LYS A 68 19.28 2.61 -4.44
C LYS A 68 18.90 1.23 -4.97
N ASP A 69 19.37 0.17 -4.31
CA ASP A 69 19.07 -1.21 -4.72
C ASP A 69 17.61 -1.56 -4.46
N LEU A 70 17.05 -1.12 -3.33
CA LEU A 70 15.60 -1.24 -3.04
C LEU A 70 14.76 -0.56 -4.14
N LEU A 71 15.14 0.65 -4.56
CA LEU A 71 14.44 1.34 -5.65
C LEU A 71 14.59 0.59 -6.98
N GLN A 72 15.76 0.06 -7.28
CA GLN A 72 15.99 -0.74 -8.49
C GLN A 72 15.20 -2.06 -8.48
N GLY A 73 15.04 -2.68 -7.31
CA GLY A 73 14.21 -3.88 -7.10
C GLY A 73 12.72 -3.66 -7.34
N CYS A 74 12.23 -2.42 -7.23
CA CYS A 74 10.85 -2.11 -7.58
C CYS A 74 10.59 -2.28 -9.08
N HIS A 75 9.38 -2.70 -9.45
CA HIS A 75 8.92 -2.71 -10.84
C HIS A 75 9.04 -1.32 -11.48
N SER A 76 9.35 -1.23 -12.77
CA SER A 76 9.55 0.03 -13.49
C SER A 76 8.39 1.02 -13.34
N LYS A 77 7.15 0.52 -13.38
CA LYS A 77 5.93 1.34 -13.18
C LYS A 77 5.85 1.89 -11.75
N THR A 78 6.28 1.13 -10.74
CA THR A 78 6.31 1.59 -9.34
C THR A 78 7.32 2.71 -9.18
N ARG A 79 8.54 2.57 -9.72
CA ARG A 79 9.55 3.64 -9.74
C ARG A 79 9.06 4.90 -10.43
N TYR A 80 8.37 4.73 -11.56
CA TYR A 80 7.76 5.85 -12.29
C TYR A 80 6.70 6.55 -11.42
N ASN A 81 5.79 5.81 -10.80
CA ASN A 81 4.71 6.36 -9.99
C ASN A 81 5.22 7.08 -8.73
N ILE A 82 6.30 6.58 -8.09
CA ILE A 82 6.97 7.27 -6.98
C ILE A 82 7.46 8.66 -7.46
N LYS A 83 8.15 8.71 -8.62
CA LYS A 83 8.63 9.98 -9.18
C LYS A 83 7.49 10.92 -9.59
N VAL A 84 6.38 10.38 -10.11
CA VAL A 84 5.18 11.18 -10.43
C VAL A 84 4.63 11.84 -9.18
N ALA A 85 4.48 11.11 -8.08
CA ALA A 85 3.98 11.67 -6.83
C ALA A 85 4.89 12.80 -6.30
N GLN A 86 6.21 12.57 -6.29
CA GLN A 86 7.18 13.58 -5.89
C GLN A 86 7.11 14.84 -6.77
N LYS A 87 7.07 14.66 -8.09
CA LYS A 87 6.99 15.77 -9.05
C LYS A 87 5.70 16.57 -8.91
N LYS A 88 4.59 15.91 -8.60
CA LYS A 88 3.29 16.55 -8.37
C LYS A 88 3.17 17.25 -7.01
N GLY A 89 4.22 17.27 -6.19
CA GLY A 89 4.23 17.99 -4.92
C GLY A 89 3.62 17.21 -3.75
N ILE A 90 3.57 15.87 -3.84
CA ILE A 90 3.21 15.05 -2.67
C ILE A 90 4.34 15.08 -1.66
N GLU A 91 3.99 15.38 -0.43
CA GLU A 91 4.86 15.30 0.75
C GLU A 91 4.38 14.19 1.67
N ILE A 92 5.32 13.44 2.26
CA ILE A 92 4.99 12.44 3.27
C ILE A 92 5.38 13.01 4.63
N VAL A 93 4.40 13.11 5.50
CA VAL A 93 4.58 13.64 6.85
C VAL A 93 4.25 12.55 7.89
N GLU A 94 5.00 12.53 8.99
CA GLU A 94 4.62 11.76 10.15
C GLU A 94 3.49 12.52 10.87
N GLY A 95 2.33 11.87 10.96
CA GLY A 95 1.14 12.41 11.63
C GLY A 95 1.17 12.16 13.14
N ASN A 96 0.37 12.92 13.84
CA ASN A 96 0.17 12.78 15.27
C ASN A 96 -1.21 12.20 15.61
N ARG A 97 -1.53 12.14 16.90
CA ARG A 97 -2.82 11.62 17.39
C ARG A 97 -4.04 12.36 16.80
N GLU A 98 -3.95 13.66 16.59
CA GLU A 98 -5.04 14.46 16.06
C GLU A 98 -5.32 14.18 14.59
N ASP A 99 -4.29 13.82 13.84
CA ASP A 99 -4.38 13.42 12.43
C ASP A 99 -5.10 12.08 12.22
N LEU A 100 -5.31 11.28 13.28
CA LEU A 100 -6.08 10.02 13.22
C LEU A 100 -7.53 10.23 12.76
N LYS A 101 -8.11 11.39 13.01
CA LYS A 101 -9.44 11.75 12.51
C LYS A 101 -9.46 11.82 10.98
N THR A 102 -8.43 12.45 10.41
CA THR A 102 -8.26 12.51 8.95
C THR A 102 -7.99 11.14 8.37
N PHE A 103 -7.14 10.35 9.02
CA PHE A 103 -6.87 8.96 8.62
C PHE A 103 -8.14 8.10 8.64
N GLU A 104 -8.94 8.15 9.71
CA GLU A 104 -10.20 7.40 9.82
C GLU A 104 -11.19 7.80 8.73
N ALA A 105 -11.32 9.10 8.45
CA ALA A 105 -12.22 9.60 7.40
C ALA A 105 -11.84 9.02 6.02
N ILE A 106 -10.53 9.02 5.68
CA ILE A 106 -10.04 8.41 4.42
C ILE A 106 -10.18 6.88 4.46
N MET A 107 -9.98 6.25 5.62
CA MET A 107 -10.16 4.80 5.80
C MET A 107 -11.62 4.41 5.53
N ARG A 108 -12.60 5.20 5.95
CA ARG A 108 -14.01 4.96 5.67
C ARG A 108 -14.32 5.01 4.18
N VAL A 109 -13.79 6.01 3.45
CA VAL A 109 -13.89 6.09 1.98
C VAL A 109 -13.27 4.84 1.33
N THR A 110 -12.13 4.37 1.85
CA THR A 110 -11.46 3.15 1.40
C THR A 110 -12.34 1.92 1.63
N GLY A 111 -12.92 1.78 2.83
CA GLY A 111 -13.79 0.65 3.18
C GLY A 111 -15.08 0.59 2.35
N GLU A 112 -15.70 1.73 2.10
CA GLU A 112 -16.87 1.84 1.21
C GLU A 112 -16.55 1.40 -0.22
N ARG A 113 -15.41 1.85 -0.74
CA ARG A 113 -14.94 1.46 -2.07
C ARG A 113 -14.63 -0.02 -2.20
N ASP A 114 -13.90 -0.57 -1.25
CA ASP A 114 -13.34 -1.92 -1.32
C ASP A 114 -14.25 -2.96 -0.63
N GLY A 115 -15.38 -2.52 -0.06
CA GLY A 115 -16.46 -3.38 0.46
C GLY A 115 -16.16 -4.03 1.80
N PHE A 116 -15.30 -3.43 2.65
CA PHE A 116 -14.99 -3.97 3.99
C PHE A 116 -15.40 -3.02 5.12
N LEU A 117 -15.61 -3.59 6.32
CA LEU A 117 -15.93 -2.81 7.51
C LEU A 117 -14.65 -2.23 8.12
N THR A 118 -14.64 -0.91 8.27
CA THR A 118 -13.55 -0.18 8.90
C THR A 118 -13.63 -0.20 10.43
N ARG A 119 -12.51 0.06 11.08
CA ARG A 119 -12.48 0.27 12.53
C ARG A 119 -12.90 1.71 12.87
N PRO A 120 -13.55 1.94 14.00
CA PRO A 120 -13.90 3.30 14.44
C PRO A 120 -12.65 4.08 14.87
N LEU A 121 -12.76 5.40 14.92
CA LEU A 121 -11.69 6.31 15.35
C LEU A 121 -11.09 5.88 16.69
N SER A 122 -11.93 5.55 17.69
CA SER A 122 -11.49 5.16 19.03
C SER A 122 -10.53 3.95 19.01
N TYR A 123 -10.71 3.02 18.07
CA TYR A 123 -9.78 1.88 17.92
C TYR A 123 -8.38 2.35 17.49
N PHE A 124 -8.31 3.29 16.55
CA PHE A 124 -7.03 3.83 16.09
C PHE A 124 -6.37 4.71 17.16
N GLU A 125 -7.18 5.45 17.92
CA GLU A 125 -6.71 6.24 19.06
C GLU A 125 -6.13 5.35 20.15
N ASP A 126 -6.86 4.32 20.58
CA ASP A 126 -6.40 3.35 21.60
C ASP A 126 -5.11 2.65 21.18
N MET A 127 -5.01 2.24 19.90
CA MET A 127 -3.82 1.62 19.34
C MET A 127 -2.64 2.58 19.33
N TYR A 128 -2.84 3.81 18.87
CA TYR A 128 -1.81 4.83 18.79
C TYR A 128 -1.31 5.22 20.19
N ASP A 129 -2.22 5.50 21.11
CA ASP A 129 -1.91 5.87 22.50
C ASP A 129 -1.15 4.77 23.24
N THR A 130 -1.39 3.49 22.87
CA THR A 130 -0.69 2.34 23.47
C THR A 130 0.70 2.12 22.86
N LEU A 131 0.83 2.23 21.55
CA LEU A 131 2.02 1.79 20.82
C LEU A 131 3.00 2.92 20.48
N ALA A 132 2.51 4.12 20.16
CA ALA A 132 3.37 5.23 19.72
C ALA A 132 4.36 5.72 20.80
N PRO A 133 4.01 5.75 22.10
CA PRO A 133 4.98 6.12 23.15
C PRO A 133 6.20 5.20 23.23
N ASN A 134 6.10 3.99 22.71
CA ASN A 134 7.19 3.00 22.65
C ASN A 134 7.80 2.88 21.23
N GLU A 135 7.53 3.83 20.34
CA GLU A 135 7.96 3.82 18.94
C GLU A 135 7.49 2.58 18.13
N MET A 136 6.46 1.90 18.63
CA MET A 136 5.90 0.69 18.00
C MET A 136 4.80 0.99 16.98
N CYS A 137 4.43 2.26 16.80
CA CYS A 137 3.42 2.69 15.84
C CYS A 137 3.73 4.09 15.31
N LYS A 138 3.62 4.27 13.99
CA LYS A 138 3.69 5.57 13.32
C LYS A 138 2.54 5.71 12.34
N LEU A 139 1.98 6.92 12.30
CA LEU A 139 1.05 7.36 11.27
C LEU A 139 1.82 8.15 10.21
N TYR A 140 1.76 7.72 8.95
CA TYR A 140 2.25 8.51 7.83
C TYR A 140 1.08 9.00 7.00
N LEU A 141 1.16 10.24 6.53
CA LEU A 141 0.17 10.88 5.68
C LEU A 141 0.83 11.40 4.42
N ALA A 142 0.24 11.08 3.27
CA ALA A 142 0.61 11.70 2.01
C ALA A 142 -0.28 12.93 1.80
N LYS A 143 0.35 14.10 1.86
CA LYS A 143 -0.31 15.40 1.69
C LYS A 143 0.10 16.02 0.36
N LEU A 144 -0.84 16.57 -0.39
CA LEU A 144 -0.54 17.47 -1.48
C LEU A 144 -0.31 18.86 -0.89
N ASN A 145 0.89 19.36 -1.02
CA ASN A 145 1.18 20.77 -0.81
C ASN A 145 0.72 21.54 -2.05
N THR A 146 -0.50 22.03 -2.04
CA THR A 146 -1.13 22.67 -3.20
C THR A 146 -0.37 23.89 -3.68
N LYS A 147 0.21 24.68 -2.77
CA LYS A 147 1.06 25.82 -3.09
C LYS A 147 2.33 25.40 -3.81
N GLN A 148 3.02 24.37 -3.31
CA GLN A 148 4.24 23.87 -3.93
C GLN A 148 3.94 23.20 -5.28
N ALA A 149 2.86 22.44 -5.38
CA ALA A 149 2.43 21.82 -6.63
C ALA A 149 2.15 22.87 -7.71
N LEU A 150 1.51 23.97 -7.34
CA LEU A 150 1.24 25.09 -8.24
C LEU A 150 2.56 25.75 -8.69
N ALA A 151 3.48 26.02 -7.77
CA ALA A 151 4.79 26.57 -8.09
C ALA A 151 5.59 25.65 -9.04
N ASN A 152 5.58 24.35 -8.79
CA ASN A 152 6.30 23.37 -9.62
C ASN A 152 5.76 23.34 -11.07
N ILE A 153 4.44 23.41 -11.24
CA ILE A 153 3.85 23.41 -12.59
C ILE A 153 4.08 24.73 -13.33
N GLU A 154 4.11 25.85 -12.62
CA GLU A 154 4.46 27.15 -13.19
C GLU A 154 5.90 27.18 -13.69
N GLU A 155 6.82 26.62 -12.92
CA GLU A 155 8.22 26.48 -13.34
C GLU A 155 8.34 25.58 -14.58
N GLU A 156 7.63 24.45 -14.60
CA GLU A 156 7.65 23.53 -15.75
C GLU A 156 7.03 24.15 -17.01
N LEU A 157 5.98 24.96 -16.85
CA LEU A 157 5.39 25.74 -17.94
C LEU A 157 6.42 26.71 -18.53
N ALA A 158 7.06 27.52 -17.69
CA ALA A 158 8.08 28.48 -18.13
C ALA A 158 9.25 27.79 -18.86
N GLN A 159 9.73 26.66 -18.34
CA GLN A 159 10.79 25.87 -19.00
C GLN A 159 10.33 25.31 -20.36
N THR A 160 9.08 24.86 -20.48
CA THR A 160 8.52 24.30 -21.71
C THR A 160 8.32 25.42 -22.75
N GLU A 161 7.80 26.58 -22.37
CA GLU A 161 7.67 27.76 -23.22
C GLU A 161 9.02 28.24 -23.77
N GLN A 162 10.04 28.27 -22.90
CA GLN A 162 11.42 28.61 -23.32
C GLN A 162 11.98 27.57 -24.31
N SER A 163 11.72 26.28 -24.10
CA SER A 163 12.12 25.21 -25.02
C SER A 163 11.48 25.39 -26.40
N ILE A 164 10.17 25.64 -26.42
CA ILE A 164 9.42 25.92 -27.68
C ILE A 164 9.98 27.13 -28.38
N SER A 165 10.19 28.25 -27.68
CA SER A 165 10.77 29.48 -28.24
C SER A 165 12.14 29.23 -28.88
N ASN A 166 13.02 28.49 -28.20
CA ASN A 166 14.34 28.11 -28.71
C ASN A 166 14.25 27.22 -29.96
N LEU A 167 13.33 26.26 -30.00
CA LEU A 167 13.09 25.39 -31.15
C LEU A 167 12.57 26.21 -32.35
N GLN A 168 11.65 27.13 -32.11
CA GLN A 168 11.11 28.03 -33.15
C GLN A 168 12.19 28.97 -33.71
N ALA A 169 13.03 29.56 -32.85
CA ALA A 169 14.14 30.37 -33.27
C ALA A 169 15.15 29.59 -34.14
N GLN A 170 15.44 28.34 -33.78
CA GLN A 170 16.28 27.45 -34.57
C GLN A 170 15.65 27.13 -35.93
N LEU A 171 14.34 26.92 -36.01
CA LEU A 171 13.62 26.65 -37.27
C LEU A 171 13.63 27.84 -38.24
N GLN A 172 13.77 29.06 -37.73
CA GLN A 172 13.87 30.27 -38.56
C GLN A 172 15.24 30.45 -39.25
N ASN A 173 16.25 29.65 -38.89
CA ASN A 173 17.56 29.72 -39.52
C ASN A 173 17.50 29.19 -40.96
N LYS A 174 17.74 30.07 -41.92
CA LYS A 174 17.66 29.77 -43.37
C LYS A 174 18.75 28.83 -43.89
N GLU A 175 19.78 28.54 -43.10
CA GLU A 175 20.88 27.64 -43.47
C GLU A 175 20.64 26.18 -43.08
N LEU A 176 19.46 25.86 -42.51
CA LEU A 176 19.11 24.51 -42.13
C LEU A 176 18.87 23.61 -43.36
N ASN A 177 19.54 22.47 -43.40
CA ASN A 177 19.17 21.44 -44.35
C ASN A 177 17.82 20.77 -43.95
N GLU A 178 17.15 20.19 -44.94
CA GLU A 178 15.80 19.60 -44.80
C GLU A 178 15.72 18.56 -43.67
N LYS A 179 16.76 17.73 -43.49
CA LYS A 179 16.84 16.71 -42.45
C LYS A 179 16.89 17.31 -41.03
N LYS A 180 17.61 18.43 -40.86
CA LYS A 180 17.65 19.14 -39.56
C LYS A 180 16.33 19.86 -39.27
N HIS A 181 15.73 20.45 -40.30
CA HIS A 181 14.43 21.11 -40.18
C HIS A 181 13.35 20.12 -39.71
N GLN A 182 13.25 18.96 -40.37
CA GLN A 182 12.33 17.91 -39.99
C GLN A 182 12.58 17.40 -38.57
N LYS A 183 13.84 17.25 -38.17
CA LYS A 183 14.17 16.82 -36.78
C LYS A 183 13.75 17.83 -35.72
N LEU A 184 13.83 19.13 -36.02
CA LEU A 184 13.38 20.18 -35.09
C LEU A 184 11.84 20.24 -35.04
N GLN A 185 11.16 20.09 -36.17
CA GLN A 185 9.69 19.98 -36.18
C GLN A 185 9.19 18.81 -35.37
N ASN A 186 9.80 17.62 -35.50
CA ASN A 186 9.45 16.43 -34.72
C ASN A 186 9.67 16.58 -33.22
N LYS A 187 10.48 17.58 -32.79
CA LYS A 187 10.63 17.92 -31.36
C LYS A 187 9.62 18.97 -30.89
N LEU A 188 9.17 19.85 -31.79
CA LEU A 188 8.27 20.94 -31.46
C LEU A 188 6.87 20.45 -31.10
N GLU A 189 6.34 19.47 -31.82
CA GLU A 189 5.01 18.92 -31.60
C GLU A 189 4.83 18.29 -30.20
N PRO A 190 5.73 17.39 -29.70
CA PRO A 190 5.65 16.89 -28.34
C PRO A 190 5.72 17.99 -27.26
N GLU A 191 6.57 19.03 -27.47
CA GLU A 191 6.66 20.16 -26.53
C GLU A 191 5.37 20.99 -26.51
N ALA A 192 4.77 21.23 -27.68
CA ALA A 192 3.49 21.95 -27.78
C ALA A 192 2.34 21.14 -27.08
N ASN A 193 2.31 19.83 -27.27
CA ASN A 193 1.35 18.97 -26.57
C ASN A 193 1.58 18.95 -25.06
N LYS A 194 2.87 18.96 -24.64
CA LYS A 194 3.24 19.06 -23.22
C LYS A 194 2.76 20.38 -22.63
N LEU A 195 2.97 21.51 -23.33
CA LEU A 195 2.53 22.83 -22.90
C LEU A 195 1.02 22.86 -22.65
N LYS A 196 0.25 22.35 -23.62
CA LYS A 196 -1.22 22.26 -23.49
C LYS A 196 -1.64 21.47 -22.25
N ASN A 197 -1.02 20.31 -22.02
CA ASN A 197 -1.34 19.46 -20.86
C ASN A 197 -0.97 20.14 -19.54
N LEU A 198 0.17 20.85 -19.48
CA LEU A 198 0.61 21.57 -18.30
C LEU A 198 -0.32 22.76 -17.99
N THR A 199 -0.81 23.47 -19.02
CA THR A 199 -1.76 24.56 -18.85
C THR A 199 -3.06 24.06 -18.21
N GLN A 200 -3.59 22.94 -18.70
CA GLN A 200 -4.78 22.33 -18.10
C GLN A 200 -4.53 21.88 -16.64
N GLN A 201 -3.39 21.25 -16.37
CA GLN A 201 -3.03 20.83 -15.00
C GLN A 201 -2.86 22.04 -14.08
N LYS A 202 -2.35 23.18 -14.57
CA LYS A 202 -2.25 24.40 -13.78
C LYS A 202 -3.64 24.93 -13.38
N GLU A 203 -4.60 24.94 -14.31
CA GLU A 203 -5.97 25.38 -14.01
C GLU A 203 -6.64 24.49 -12.96
N GLU A 204 -6.43 23.17 -13.03
CA GLU A 204 -6.92 22.20 -12.05
C GLU A 204 -6.29 22.42 -10.67
N LEU A 205 -4.96 22.60 -10.63
CA LEU A 205 -4.20 22.86 -9.40
C LEU A 205 -4.54 24.22 -8.77
N GLN A 206 -4.81 25.23 -9.61
CA GLN A 206 -5.22 26.56 -9.14
C GLN A 206 -6.53 26.47 -8.36
N LYS A 207 -7.54 25.78 -8.90
CA LYS A 207 -8.81 25.53 -8.20
C LYS A 207 -8.59 24.77 -6.89
N LEU A 208 -7.74 23.75 -6.94
CA LEU A 208 -7.42 22.95 -5.77
C LEU A 208 -6.74 23.79 -4.67
N TYR A 209 -5.86 24.72 -5.06
CA TYR A 209 -5.21 25.65 -4.14
C TYR A 209 -6.22 26.64 -3.52
N GLU A 210 -7.15 27.14 -4.31
CA GLU A 210 -8.21 28.03 -3.81
C GLU A 210 -9.14 27.36 -2.80
N GLU A 211 -9.49 26.09 -3.03
CA GLU A 211 -10.31 25.28 -2.13
C GLU A 211 -9.54 24.79 -0.89
N HIS A 212 -8.25 24.48 -1.06
CA HIS A 212 -7.40 23.86 -0.05
C HIS A 212 -6.02 24.54 0.06
N PRO A 213 -5.94 25.78 0.51
CA PRO A 213 -4.68 26.54 0.54
C PRO A 213 -3.64 25.99 1.50
N THR A 214 -4.06 25.17 2.49
CA THR A 214 -3.16 24.47 3.45
C THR A 214 -2.79 23.07 3.01
N GLY A 215 -3.23 22.64 1.81
CA GLY A 215 -3.00 21.31 1.26
C GLY A 215 -4.09 20.28 1.58
N ILE A 216 -3.97 19.11 0.99
CA ILE A 216 -4.93 18.00 1.08
C ILE A 216 -4.23 16.73 1.51
N THR A 217 -4.79 16.00 2.47
CA THR A 217 -4.37 14.62 2.77
C THR A 217 -5.05 13.64 1.81
N MET A 218 -4.25 12.94 1.00
CA MET A 218 -4.74 12.05 -0.06
C MET A 218 -4.70 10.57 0.31
N SER A 219 -3.74 10.19 1.16
CA SER A 219 -3.65 8.83 1.69
C SER A 219 -2.94 8.83 3.04
N GLY A 220 -3.09 7.72 3.75
CA GLY A 220 -2.42 7.51 5.02
C GLY A 220 -2.11 6.05 5.25
N ILE A 221 -1.09 5.78 6.04
CA ILE A 221 -0.80 4.44 6.54
C ILE A 221 -0.50 4.47 8.03
N ILE A 222 -0.90 3.42 8.73
CA ILE A 222 -0.38 3.11 10.05
C ILE A 222 0.62 1.97 9.89
N ALA A 223 1.87 2.27 10.19
CA ALA A 223 2.95 1.31 10.28
C ALA A 223 3.17 0.90 11.73
N THR A 224 3.42 -0.38 11.97
CA THR A 224 3.76 -0.91 13.29
C THR A 224 5.13 -1.57 13.27
N TYR A 225 5.77 -1.62 14.43
CA TYR A 225 7.17 -2.00 14.58
C TYR A 225 7.34 -2.95 15.75
N PHE A 226 8.04 -4.07 15.54
CA PHE A 226 8.39 -4.99 16.62
C PHE A 226 9.58 -5.88 16.23
N GLY A 227 10.53 -6.07 17.14
CA GLY A 227 11.74 -6.83 16.86
C GLY A 227 12.54 -6.20 15.72
N ASN A 228 12.84 -6.96 14.68
CA ASN A 228 13.54 -6.48 13.48
C ASN A 228 12.60 -6.18 12.30
N LYS A 229 11.28 -6.10 12.53
CA LYS A 229 10.26 -5.99 11.49
C LYS A 229 9.41 -4.74 11.64
N SER A 230 8.96 -4.26 10.49
CA SER A 230 7.91 -3.26 10.37
C SER A 230 6.78 -3.79 9.49
N TRP A 231 5.54 -3.38 9.78
CA TRP A 231 4.34 -3.81 9.05
C TRP A 231 3.55 -2.62 8.53
N TYR A 232 3.11 -2.71 7.29
CA TYR A 232 2.04 -1.89 6.73
C TYR A 232 0.69 -2.40 7.22
N LEU A 233 0.29 -2.02 8.45
CA LEU A 233 -0.86 -2.62 9.12
C LEU A 233 -2.20 -2.12 8.59
N TYR A 234 -2.32 -0.80 8.39
CA TYR A 234 -3.52 -0.17 7.82
C TYR A 234 -3.12 0.81 6.73
N GLY A 235 -3.89 0.82 5.64
CA GLY A 235 -3.73 1.76 4.55
C GLY A 235 -5.07 2.35 4.12
N ALA A 236 -5.09 3.66 3.97
CA ALA A 236 -6.23 4.43 3.52
C ALA A 236 -5.88 5.31 2.33
N SER A 237 -6.77 5.43 1.36
CA SER A 237 -6.56 6.31 0.21
C SER A 237 -7.87 6.90 -0.29
N ASP A 238 -7.84 8.19 -0.61
CA ASP A 238 -8.93 8.86 -1.28
C ASP A 238 -9.07 8.35 -2.73
N ASN A 239 -10.30 8.43 -3.25
CA ASN A 239 -10.61 7.98 -4.60
C ASN A 239 -10.37 9.06 -5.65
N VAL A 240 -10.47 10.33 -5.26
CA VAL A 240 -10.48 11.49 -6.16
C VAL A 240 -9.09 11.77 -6.73
N TYR A 241 -8.03 11.54 -5.95
CA TYR A 241 -6.68 12.00 -6.26
C TYR A 241 -5.71 10.87 -6.66
N ARG A 242 -6.21 9.80 -7.27
CA ARG A 242 -5.39 8.62 -7.62
C ARG A 242 -4.28 8.92 -8.63
N GLU A 243 -4.49 9.88 -9.51
CA GLU A 243 -3.52 10.31 -10.53
C GLU A 243 -2.28 11.00 -9.94
N PHE A 244 -2.33 11.41 -8.67
CA PHE A 244 -1.16 11.92 -7.94
C PHE A 244 -0.25 10.79 -7.43
N MET A 245 -0.68 9.52 -7.53
CA MET A 245 0.07 8.33 -7.10
C MET A 245 0.54 8.34 -5.63
N PRO A 246 -0.23 8.91 -4.66
CA PRO A 246 0.23 9.10 -3.29
C PRO A 246 0.61 7.78 -2.61
N ASN A 247 -0.12 6.67 -2.91
CA ASN A 247 0.11 5.37 -2.31
C ASN A 247 1.48 4.77 -2.65
N TYR A 248 2.03 5.08 -3.82
CA TYR A 248 3.36 4.59 -4.19
C TYR A 248 4.47 5.31 -3.41
N TYR A 249 4.32 6.61 -3.22
CA TYR A 249 5.33 7.39 -2.53
C TYR A 249 5.28 7.19 -1.01
N ILE A 250 4.08 7.09 -0.42
CA ILE A 250 3.95 6.86 1.02
C ILE A 250 4.51 5.47 1.41
N GLN A 251 4.30 4.44 0.60
CA GLN A 251 4.91 3.12 0.83
C GLN A 251 6.44 3.18 0.73
N TRP A 252 6.96 3.82 -0.31
CA TRP A 252 8.39 4.03 -0.46
C TRP A 252 8.98 4.71 0.78
N GLN A 253 8.38 5.80 1.22
CA GLN A 253 8.85 6.54 2.39
C GLN A 253 8.77 5.70 3.67
N ALA A 254 7.66 4.98 3.88
CA ALA A 254 7.46 4.18 5.09
C ALA A 254 8.54 3.10 5.26
N PHE A 255 8.86 2.34 4.21
CA PHE A 255 9.89 1.31 4.37
C PHE A 255 11.31 1.87 4.33
N THR A 256 11.57 3.01 3.68
CA THR A 256 12.89 3.66 3.78
C THR A 256 13.12 4.27 5.18
N GLU A 257 12.09 4.83 5.81
CA GLU A 257 12.17 5.26 7.21
C GLU A 257 12.36 4.07 8.17
N ALA A 258 11.65 2.95 7.94
CA ALA A 258 11.86 1.72 8.70
C ALA A 258 13.32 1.23 8.57
N LYS A 259 13.88 1.22 7.34
CA LYS A 259 15.30 0.91 7.11
C LYS A 259 16.24 1.82 7.90
N LYS A 260 16.04 3.14 7.83
CA LYS A 260 16.86 4.14 8.57
C LYS A 260 16.80 3.93 10.08
N ALA A 261 15.66 3.47 10.59
CA ALA A 261 15.46 3.11 12.00
C ALA A 261 16.07 1.75 12.38
N GLY A 262 16.69 1.02 11.42
CA GLY A 262 17.42 -0.23 11.68
C GLY A 262 16.56 -1.49 11.57
N TYR A 263 15.33 -1.40 11.06
CA TYR A 263 14.52 -2.58 10.77
C TYR A 263 15.03 -3.28 9.50
N GLU A 264 14.98 -4.62 9.51
CA GLU A 264 15.52 -5.46 8.44
C GLU A 264 14.44 -5.96 7.48
N ILE A 265 13.17 -6.00 7.92
CA ILE A 265 12.06 -6.55 7.15
C ILE A 265 10.91 -5.54 7.15
N TYR A 266 10.36 -5.27 5.95
CA TYR A 266 9.08 -4.59 5.79
C TYR A 266 8.03 -5.58 5.28
N ASP A 267 7.01 -5.82 6.06
CA ASP A 267 5.90 -6.70 5.73
C ASP A 267 4.74 -5.84 5.19
N PHE A 268 4.40 -6.02 3.91
CA PHE A 268 3.28 -5.30 3.29
C PHE A 268 1.91 -5.75 3.82
N PHE A 269 1.89 -6.69 4.77
CA PHE A 269 0.70 -7.30 5.32
C PHE A 269 -0.18 -7.96 4.25
N GLY A 270 -1.30 -8.54 4.64
CA GLY A 270 -2.10 -9.50 3.90
C GLY A 270 -2.37 -9.24 2.43
N ILE A 271 -2.31 -10.33 1.68
CA ILE A 271 -2.83 -10.50 0.34
C ILE A 271 -3.66 -11.80 0.28
N SER A 272 -4.45 -11.95 -0.77
CA SER A 272 -5.03 -13.25 -1.13
C SER A 272 -3.95 -14.22 -1.60
N GLY A 273 -4.12 -15.50 -1.29
CA GLY A 273 -3.28 -16.57 -1.88
C GLY A 273 -3.58 -16.84 -3.35
N LYS A 274 -4.63 -16.19 -3.89
CA LYS A 274 -5.01 -16.23 -5.30
C LYS A 274 -4.35 -15.07 -6.04
N THR A 275 -3.60 -15.37 -7.08
CA THR A 275 -2.79 -14.39 -7.82
C THR A 275 -3.29 -14.13 -9.23
N ASP A 276 -4.47 -14.62 -9.59
CA ASP A 276 -5.09 -14.44 -10.89
C ASP A 276 -6.01 -13.20 -10.95
N GLU A 277 -6.27 -12.71 -12.17
CA GLU A 277 -7.05 -11.48 -12.39
C GLU A 277 -8.52 -11.58 -11.99
N SER A 278 -9.03 -12.77 -11.73
CA SER A 278 -10.42 -12.99 -11.30
C SER A 278 -10.61 -12.73 -9.79
N ASP A 279 -9.53 -12.71 -9.01
CA ASP A 279 -9.60 -12.40 -7.59
C ASP A 279 -9.90 -10.90 -7.37
N PRO A 280 -10.91 -10.55 -6.57
CA PRO A 280 -11.23 -9.15 -6.26
C PRO A 280 -10.05 -8.35 -5.67
N LEU A 281 -9.10 -9.03 -5.01
CA LEU A 281 -7.91 -8.43 -4.40
C LEU A 281 -6.67 -8.45 -5.33
N TYR A 282 -6.82 -8.84 -6.61
CA TYR A 282 -5.73 -8.85 -7.57
C TYR A 282 -5.04 -7.48 -7.71
N GLY A 283 -5.80 -6.39 -7.64
CA GLY A 283 -5.26 -5.03 -7.63
C GLY A 283 -4.30 -4.78 -6.46
N LEU A 284 -4.65 -5.27 -5.27
CA LEU A 284 -3.82 -5.17 -4.07
C LEU A 284 -2.56 -6.03 -4.18
N TYR A 285 -2.69 -7.26 -4.68
CA TYR A 285 -1.56 -8.14 -4.98
C TYR A 285 -0.57 -7.47 -5.95
N ARG A 286 -1.04 -6.96 -7.09
CA ARG A 286 -0.20 -6.25 -8.07
C ARG A 286 0.50 -5.03 -7.50
N PHE A 287 -0.21 -4.26 -6.68
CA PHE A 287 0.35 -3.08 -6.01
C PHE A 287 1.52 -3.46 -5.11
N LYS A 288 1.34 -4.43 -4.21
CA LYS A 288 2.37 -4.87 -3.26
C LYS A 288 3.54 -5.55 -3.97
N LYS A 289 3.28 -6.44 -4.92
CA LYS A 289 4.28 -7.06 -5.80
C LYS A 289 5.17 -6.04 -6.50
N GLY A 290 4.60 -4.89 -6.88
CA GLY A 290 5.32 -3.82 -7.58
C GLY A 290 6.48 -3.22 -6.81
N PHE A 291 6.52 -3.34 -5.49
CA PHE A 291 7.63 -2.87 -4.66
C PHE A 291 8.77 -3.90 -4.54
N GLY A 292 8.60 -5.09 -5.07
CA GLY A 292 9.53 -6.19 -4.89
C GLY A 292 9.22 -6.99 -3.63
N GLY A 293 10.21 -7.73 -3.17
CA GLY A 293 10.08 -8.60 -2.00
C GLY A 293 9.56 -10.00 -2.34
N ASP A 294 9.56 -10.85 -1.33
CA ASP A 294 9.21 -12.27 -1.44
C ASP A 294 7.73 -12.47 -1.15
N PHE A 295 7.05 -13.21 -2.03
CA PHE A 295 5.72 -13.74 -1.75
C PHE A 295 5.84 -14.80 -0.65
N THR A 296 5.41 -14.45 0.55
CA THR A 296 5.55 -15.27 1.74
C THR A 296 4.24 -15.97 2.06
N GLU A 297 4.30 -17.31 2.18
CA GLU A 297 3.22 -18.16 2.67
C GLU A 297 3.54 -18.61 4.09
N PHE A 298 2.68 -18.28 5.05
CA PHE A 298 2.85 -18.72 6.43
C PHE A 298 2.30 -20.12 6.66
N ILE A 299 2.77 -20.74 7.74
CA ILE A 299 2.34 -22.10 8.13
C ILE A 299 0.86 -22.15 8.53
N GLY A 300 0.25 -21.01 8.90
CA GLY A 300 -1.15 -20.88 9.25
C GLY A 300 -1.42 -21.02 10.73
N GLU A 301 -2.71 -21.04 11.08
CA GLU A 301 -3.22 -20.98 12.45
C GLU A 301 -3.36 -22.37 13.08
N PHE A 302 -3.14 -22.42 14.40
CA PHE A 302 -3.33 -23.61 15.21
C PHE A 302 -4.12 -23.29 16.47
N ASP A 303 -5.01 -24.20 16.86
CA ASP A 303 -5.75 -24.14 18.12
C ASP A 303 -5.33 -25.26 19.06
N TYR A 304 -4.92 -24.92 20.29
CA TYR A 304 -4.76 -25.87 21.39
C TYR A 304 -6.03 -25.85 22.22
N VAL A 305 -6.79 -26.94 22.17
CA VAL A 305 -8.13 -27.05 22.81
C VAL A 305 -8.00 -27.47 24.26
N ILE A 306 -8.42 -26.60 25.17
CA ILE A 306 -8.42 -26.85 26.63
C ILE A 306 -9.78 -27.44 27.05
N ASP A 307 -10.88 -26.82 26.62
CA ASP A 307 -12.25 -27.30 26.88
C ASP A 307 -12.93 -27.67 25.55
N PRO A 308 -13.08 -28.98 25.26
CA PRO A 308 -13.69 -29.41 23.98
C PRO A 308 -15.15 -28.99 23.81
N ILE A 309 -15.93 -28.92 24.90
CA ILE A 309 -17.35 -28.53 24.82
C ILE A 309 -17.47 -27.04 24.54
N GLY A 310 -16.72 -26.22 25.29
CA GLY A 310 -16.65 -24.80 25.05
C GLY A 310 -16.10 -24.45 23.67
N TYR A 311 -15.11 -25.19 23.19
CA TYR A 311 -14.54 -25.03 21.84
C TYR A 311 -15.57 -25.32 20.74
N PHE A 312 -16.34 -26.42 20.90
CA PHE A 312 -17.42 -26.73 19.96
C PHE A 312 -18.49 -25.62 19.94
N ALA A 313 -18.90 -25.19 21.14
CA ALA A 313 -19.88 -24.09 21.24
C ALA A 313 -19.36 -22.81 20.60
N TRP A 314 -18.10 -22.44 20.81
CA TRP A 314 -17.46 -21.24 20.25
C TRP A 314 -17.31 -21.32 18.73
N THR A 315 -16.80 -22.44 18.21
CA THR A 315 -16.43 -22.56 16.77
C THR A 315 -17.59 -22.96 15.87
N LYS A 316 -18.60 -23.66 16.40
CA LYS A 316 -19.73 -24.17 15.62
C LYS A 316 -21.07 -23.50 15.95
N LEU A 317 -21.44 -23.39 17.24
CA LEU A 317 -22.75 -22.87 17.61
C LEU A 317 -22.81 -21.31 17.54
N LEU A 318 -21.82 -20.64 18.07
CA LEU A 318 -21.81 -19.16 18.11
C LEU A 318 -21.85 -18.51 16.72
N PRO A 319 -21.11 -18.98 15.70
CA PRO A 319 -21.21 -18.43 14.34
C PRO A 319 -22.59 -18.65 13.71
N GLN A 320 -23.20 -19.83 13.93
CA GLN A 320 -24.56 -20.12 13.44
C GLN A 320 -25.59 -19.21 14.10
N PHE A 321 -25.48 -19.01 15.42
CA PHE A 321 -26.36 -18.10 16.15
C PHE A 321 -26.20 -16.64 15.67
N LYS A 322 -24.97 -16.17 15.44
CA LYS A 322 -24.72 -14.83 14.87
C LYS A 322 -25.34 -14.69 13.48
N LYS A 323 -25.20 -15.69 12.59
CA LYS A 323 -25.81 -15.71 11.25
C LYS A 323 -27.35 -15.67 11.34
N PHE A 324 -27.93 -16.45 12.26
CA PHE A 324 -29.37 -16.46 12.48
C PHE A 324 -29.89 -15.11 12.98
N LYS A 325 -29.22 -14.50 13.96
CA LYS A 325 -29.57 -13.17 14.47
C LYS A 325 -29.45 -12.08 13.40
N LYS A 326 -28.45 -12.17 12.50
CA LYS A 326 -28.30 -11.25 11.36
C LYS A 326 -29.47 -11.38 10.38
N LYS A 327 -29.88 -12.62 10.04
CA LYS A 327 -31.05 -12.88 9.16
C LYS A 327 -32.36 -12.35 9.77
N LEU A 328 -32.54 -12.48 11.08
CA LEU A 328 -33.74 -11.98 11.77
C LEU A 328 -33.79 -10.44 11.74
N ARG A 329 -32.64 -9.77 11.88
CA ARG A 329 -32.58 -8.30 11.79
C ARG A 329 -32.87 -7.80 10.37
N GLN A 330 -32.37 -8.50 9.34
CA GLN A 330 -32.64 -8.15 7.94
C GLN A 330 -34.08 -8.36 7.49
N LYS A 331 -34.85 -9.23 8.19
CA LYS A 331 -36.31 -9.42 7.92
C LYS A 331 -37.21 -8.41 8.62
N LYS A 332 -36.65 -7.56 9.52
CA LYS A 332 -37.40 -6.52 10.23
C LYS A 332 -37.27 -5.11 9.61
N HIS A 333 -36.52 -5.01 8.54
CA HIS A 333 -36.43 -3.86 7.63
C HIS A 333 -36.90 -4.25 6.24
#